data_462916cb77283a4759a0b613b138d64a
#
_entry.id   462916cb77283a4759a0b613b138d64a
#
_cell.length_a   1.000
_cell.length_b   1.000
_cell.length_c   1.000
_cell.angle_alpha   90.00
_cell.angle_beta   90.00
_cell.angle_gamma   90.00
#
_symmetry.space_group_name_H-M   'P 1'
#
loop_
_entity.id
_entity.type
_entity.pdbx_description
1 polymer ?
#
loop_
_entity_poly.entity_id
_entity_poly.type
_entity_poly.pdbx_seq_one_letter_code
_entity_poly.pdbx_strand_id
1 'polypeptide(L)'
;MLFRSHNDKLVGTDTRGVTVTADTAVRKQRTLPFHIRLIQGENNLRAVAISTARIEGKSVELRMTFNGPQKQAILHLIAVGINQYQNSALNLNFAQPDAAGILKFFSAASSSLFRTVKITELFNNGATKTELLTKLQSLKGTAPEDVVIVYLAGHGESVGADWYFLPHEVVYPERPEEIRQKGISSQEIKDLVMQIGAKKVLLLMDACKSGFALQAFSARGVDERQALAQLARANGVHIIAASTKDQFASEVQELGHGVFTYTLLEGLQGQADGSPKDGIVTVRELLAFVEARLPELSLKFKTERQYPVAESRGMDFPLAAIK
;
A
#
# COMPACT_ATOMS: atom_id res chain seq x y z
N MET A 1 -24.41 0.35 10.07
CA MET A 1 -22.99 -0.04 10.26
C MET A 1 -22.27 1.09 10.98
N LEU A 2 -21.46 0.81 11.96
CA LEU A 2 -20.61 1.80 12.63
C LEU A 2 -19.18 1.64 12.15
N PHE A 3 -18.64 2.70 11.56
CA PHE A 3 -17.29 2.77 11.05
C PHE A 3 -16.41 3.54 12.05
N ARG A 4 -15.25 3.03 12.38
CA ARG A 4 -14.31 3.63 13.32
C ARG A 4 -12.91 3.61 12.77
N SER A 5 -12.21 4.73 12.84
CA SER A 5 -10.80 4.82 12.46
C SER A 5 -9.96 5.45 13.57
N HIS A 6 -8.70 5.09 13.59
CA HIS A 6 -7.64 5.67 14.41
C HIS A 6 -6.50 6.09 13.48
N ASN A 7 -6.22 7.39 13.42
CA ASN A 7 -5.29 7.99 12.47
C ASN A 7 -5.57 7.53 11.03
N ASP A 8 -6.84 7.69 10.64
CA ASP A 8 -7.41 7.30 9.36
C ASP A 8 -7.38 5.79 9.02
N LYS A 9 -6.74 4.95 9.82
CA LYS A 9 -6.80 3.51 9.65
C LYS A 9 -8.03 2.92 10.34
N LEU A 10 -8.77 2.07 9.61
CA LEU A 10 -9.93 1.36 10.13
C LEU A 10 -9.53 0.48 11.32
N VAL A 11 -10.23 0.60 12.45
CA VAL A 11 -9.97 -0.18 13.66
C VAL A 11 -11.11 -1.14 14.04
N GLY A 12 -12.17 -1.15 13.25
CA GLY A 12 -13.26 -2.12 13.37
C GLY A 12 -14.54 -1.65 12.70
N THR A 13 -15.27 -2.62 12.16
CA THR A 13 -16.64 -2.44 11.66
C THR A 13 -17.55 -3.33 12.49
N ASP A 14 -18.61 -2.78 13.06
CA ASP A 14 -19.70 -3.58 13.60
C ASP A 14 -20.73 -3.77 12.50
N THR A 15 -20.76 -4.97 11.91
CA THR A 15 -21.68 -5.34 10.83
C THR A 15 -23.01 -5.85 11.35
N ARG A 16 -23.19 -5.99 12.68
CA ARG A 16 -24.46 -6.38 13.24
C ARG A 16 -25.45 -5.25 13.04
N GLY A 17 -26.31 -5.43 12.04
CA GLY A 17 -27.35 -4.48 11.69
C GLY A 17 -28.24 -4.18 12.88
N VAL A 18 -28.40 -2.91 13.20
CA VAL A 18 -29.48 -2.46 14.08
C VAL A 18 -30.72 -2.49 13.22
N THR A 19 -31.55 -3.53 13.34
CA THR A 19 -32.89 -3.53 12.78
C THR A 19 -33.73 -2.59 13.65
N VAL A 20 -34.00 -1.39 13.17
CA VAL A 20 -34.96 -0.51 13.78
C VAL A 20 -36.34 -0.93 13.24
N THR A 21 -37.07 -1.72 13.98
CA THR A 21 -38.53 -1.84 13.78
C THR A 21 -39.09 -0.49 14.08
N ALA A 22 -39.83 0.07 13.13
CA ALA A 22 -40.56 1.34 13.27
C ALA A 22 -41.66 1.14 14.26
N ASP A 23 -41.40 1.40 15.53
CA ASP A 23 -42.44 1.65 16.52
C ASP A 23 -41.91 2.66 17.53
N THR A 24 -42.62 3.81 17.55
CA THR A 24 -42.62 4.88 18.54
C THR A 24 -41.32 5.32 19.21
N ALA A 25 -40.84 6.46 18.77
CA ALA A 25 -40.25 7.62 19.49
C ALA A 25 -39.42 7.43 20.78
N VAL A 26 -38.75 6.31 20.99
CA VAL A 26 -37.72 6.19 22.03
C VAL A 26 -36.37 6.09 21.31
N ARG A 27 -35.54 7.14 21.44
CA ARG A 27 -34.11 7.08 20.99
C ARG A 27 -33.42 5.94 21.74
N LYS A 28 -33.36 4.77 21.15
CA LYS A 28 -32.58 3.67 21.71
C LYS A 28 -31.10 4.03 21.59
N GLN A 29 -30.52 4.52 22.64
CA GLN A 29 -29.08 4.75 22.76
C GLN A 29 -28.39 3.40 23.01
N ARG A 30 -27.36 3.10 22.21
CA ARG A 30 -26.53 1.94 22.42
C ARG A 30 -25.09 2.38 22.65
N THR A 31 -24.48 1.94 23.74
CA THR A 31 -23.06 2.16 24.03
C THR A 31 -22.25 0.92 23.60
N LEU A 32 -21.26 1.12 22.78
CA LEU A 32 -20.35 0.06 22.33
C LEU A 32 -18.94 0.39 22.84
N PRO A 33 -18.38 -0.38 23.79
CA PRO A 33 -17.02 -0.19 24.24
C PRO A 33 -16.05 -0.60 23.14
N PHE A 34 -14.97 0.14 23.01
CA PHE A 34 -13.93 -0.11 22.02
C PHE A 34 -12.56 0.20 22.60
N HIS A 35 -11.62 -0.78 22.50
CA HIS A 35 -10.26 -0.61 22.99
C HIS A 35 -9.34 -0.21 21.85
N ILE A 36 -8.66 0.91 22.00
CA ILE A 36 -7.70 1.44 21.01
C ILE A 36 -6.36 1.63 21.73
N ARG A 37 -5.28 1.11 21.13
CA ARG A 37 -3.93 1.41 21.57
C ARG A 37 -3.51 2.73 20.93
N LEU A 38 -3.26 3.73 21.76
CA LEU A 38 -2.75 5.01 21.30
C LEU A 38 -1.28 4.90 20.90
N ILE A 39 -0.89 5.69 19.91
CA ILE A 39 0.51 5.92 19.54
C ILE A 39 0.98 7.23 20.16
N GLN A 40 2.29 7.40 20.33
CA GLN A 40 2.83 8.66 20.82
C GLN A 40 2.51 9.81 19.85
N GLY A 41 2.26 10.98 20.42
CA GLY A 41 1.84 12.18 19.71
C GLY A 41 0.33 12.24 19.49
N GLU A 42 -0.08 12.86 18.43
CA GLU A 42 -1.50 13.06 18.11
C GLU A 42 -2.18 11.77 17.67
N ASN A 43 -3.36 11.54 18.22
CA ASN A 43 -4.27 10.46 17.87
C ASN A 43 -5.61 11.02 17.48
N ASN A 44 -6.02 10.83 16.24
CA ASN A 44 -7.33 11.21 15.74
C ASN A 44 -8.24 9.98 15.70
N LEU A 45 -9.27 9.98 16.53
CA LEU A 45 -10.28 8.93 16.58
C LEU A 45 -11.56 9.44 15.91
N ARG A 46 -12.03 8.73 14.91
CA ARG A 46 -13.25 9.10 14.17
C ARG A 46 -14.25 7.96 14.19
N ALA A 47 -15.51 8.29 14.48
CA ALA A 47 -16.62 7.37 14.39
C ALA A 47 -17.69 7.91 13.44
N VAL A 48 -18.17 7.05 12.54
CA VAL A 48 -19.21 7.37 11.54
C VAL A 48 -20.27 6.27 11.56
N ALA A 49 -21.52 6.66 11.66
CA ALA A 49 -22.65 5.76 11.46
C ALA A 49 -23.03 5.75 9.98
N ILE A 50 -23.18 4.57 9.40
CA ILE A 50 -23.62 4.40 8.02
C ILE A 50 -24.96 3.69 8.02
N SER A 51 -25.98 4.28 7.38
CA SER A 51 -27.30 3.71 7.25
C SER A 51 -27.29 2.46 6.35
N THR A 52 -28.38 1.70 6.35
CA THR A 52 -28.58 0.57 5.43
C THR A 52 -28.63 1.01 3.96
N ALA A 53 -29.00 2.26 3.70
CA ALA A 53 -28.96 2.90 2.39
C ALA A 53 -27.57 3.46 2.04
N ARG A 54 -26.50 3.13 2.81
CA ARG A 54 -25.13 3.60 2.65
C ARG A 54 -24.93 5.12 2.77
N ILE A 55 -25.85 5.80 3.45
CA ILE A 55 -25.73 7.22 3.74
C ILE A 55 -24.92 7.37 5.04
N GLU A 56 -23.82 8.13 4.95
CA GLU A 56 -23.00 8.46 6.12
C GLU A 56 -23.70 9.50 6.99
N GLY A 57 -23.77 9.22 8.28
CA GLY A 57 -24.17 10.20 9.29
C GLY A 57 -23.02 11.17 9.62
N LYS A 58 -23.33 12.19 10.42
CA LYS A 58 -22.31 13.12 10.92
C LYS A 58 -21.24 12.35 11.70
N SER A 59 -19.98 12.53 11.31
CA SER A 59 -18.85 11.95 12.02
C SER A 59 -18.61 12.64 13.35
N VAL A 60 -18.18 11.86 14.34
CA VAL A 60 -17.62 12.40 15.59
C VAL A 60 -16.14 12.14 15.59
N GLU A 61 -15.36 13.18 15.83
CA GLU A 61 -13.91 13.12 15.92
C GLU A 61 -13.44 13.49 17.32
N LEU A 62 -12.50 12.72 17.83
CA LEU A 62 -11.82 12.97 19.09
C LEU A 62 -10.32 13.00 18.83
N ARG A 63 -9.68 14.13 19.10
CA ARG A 63 -8.24 14.29 19.03
C ARG A 63 -7.67 14.26 20.43
N MET A 64 -6.62 13.47 20.63
CA MET A 64 -5.92 13.38 21.90
C MET A 64 -4.42 13.21 21.67
N THR A 65 -3.62 13.79 22.52
CA THR A 65 -2.16 13.64 22.51
C THR A 65 -1.78 12.63 23.58
N PHE A 66 -1.04 11.59 23.18
CA PHE A 66 -0.47 10.63 24.11
C PHE A 66 1.02 10.91 24.29
N ASN A 67 1.41 11.33 25.51
CA ASN A 67 2.78 11.69 25.87
C ASN A 67 3.51 10.51 26.56
N GLY A 68 3.28 9.29 26.10
CA GLY A 68 3.99 8.12 26.59
C GLY A 68 5.45 8.05 26.15
N PRO A 69 6.24 7.11 26.64
CA PRO A 69 7.61 6.91 26.21
C PRO A 69 7.66 6.58 24.71
N GLN A 70 8.55 7.28 24.00
CA GLN A 70 8.76 7.03 22.57
C GLN A 70 9.39 5.65 22.38
N LYS A 71 8.63 4.72 21.82
CA LYS A 71 9.18 3.46 21.34
C LYS A 71 9.67 3.68 19.92
N GLN A 72 10.94 3.42 19.69
CA GLN A 72 11.45 3.38 18.32
C GLN A 72 10.71 2.28 17.54
N ALA A 73 10.17 2.66 16.40
CA ALA A 73 9.43 1.76 15.51
C ALA A 73 10.33 0.65 14.96
N ILE A 74 9.75 -0.50 14.67
CA ILE A 74 10.36 -1.52 13.82
C ILE A 74 9.87 -1.26 12.40
N LEU A 75 10.80 -1.29 11.44
CA LEU A 75 10.43 -1.36 10.02
C LEU A 75 10.26 -2.82 9.62
N HIS A 76 9.08 -3.19 9.15
CA HIS A 76 8.80 -4.47 8.50
C HIS A 76 8.75 -4.22 6.99
N LEU A 77 9.72 -4.79 6.27
CA LEU A 77 9.84 -4.65 4.82
C LEU A 77 9.65 -6.00 4.15
N ILE A 78 8.62 -6.11 3.31
CA ILE A 78 8.43 -7.24 2.40
C ILE A 78 8.74 -6.73 1.00
N ALA A 79 9.70 -7.35 0.31
CA ALA A 79 9.99 -7.05 -1.09
C ALA A 79 9.88 -8.29 -1.94
N VAL A 80 9.03 -8.19 -2.95
CA VAL A 80 8.76 -9.23 -3.95
C VAL A 80 9.32 -8.79 -5.27
N GLY A 81 10.13 -9.65 -5.92
CA GLY A 81 10.70 -9.40 -7.24
C GLY A 81 10.76 -10.66 -8.07
N ILE A 82 9.99 -10.72 -9.16
CA ILE A 82 9.89 -11.93 -9.98
C ILE A 82 10.45 -11.66 -11.38
N ASN A 83 11.70 -12.10 -11.60
CA ASN A 83 12.32 -12.12 -12.92
C ASN A 83 12.05 -13.45 -13.64
N GLN A 84 12.00 -14.55 -12.89
CA GLN A 84 11.87 -15.89 -13.44
C GLN A 84 10.51 -16.47 -13.10
N TYR A 85 9.71 -16.72 -14.12
CA TYR A 85 8.42 -17.39 -14.03
C TYR A 85 8.52 -18.86 -14.46
N GLN A 86 7.58 -19.72 -14.06
CA GLN A 86 7.50 -21.09 -14.60
C GLN A 86 7.35 -21.10 -16.13
N ASN A 87 6.63 -20.12 -16.68
CA ASN A 87 6.64 -19.83 -18.10
C ASN A 87 7.74 -18.82 -18.42
N SER A 88 8.84 -19.28 -19.03
CA SER A 88 9.98 -18.42 -19.38
C SER A 88 9.65 -17.28 -20.35
N ALA A 89 8.53 -17.35 -21.08
CA ALA A 89 8.06 -16.23 -21.92
C ALA A 89 7.60 -15.01 -21.09
N LEU A 90 7.38 -15.20 -19.79
CA LEU A 90 7.02 -14.13 -18.84
C LEU A 90 8.26 -13.58 -18.11
N ASN A 91 9.47 -14.04 -18.40
CA ASN A 91 10.64 -13.60 -17.67
C ASN A 91 10.89 -12.09 -17.86
N LEU A 92 11.30 -11.43 -16.77
CA LEU A 92 11.68 -10.03 -16.68
C LEU A 92 13.17 -9.93 -16.34
N ASN A 93 13.75 -8.72 -16.46
CA ASN A 93 15.16 -8.51 -16.15
C ASN A 93 15.39 -7.71 -14.87
N PHE A 94 14.45 -6.84 -14.48
CA PHE A 94 14.68 -5.87 -13.41
C PHE A 94 13.81 -6.04 -12.15
N ALA A 95 12.72 -6.80 -12.18
CA ALA A 95 11.84 -6.93 -11.02
C ALA A 95 12.58 -7.42 -9.75
N GLN A 96 13.46 -8.41 -9.88
CA GLN A 96 14.30 -8.86 -8.76
C GLN A 96 15.39 -7.85 -8.39
N PRO A 97 16.20 -7.27 -9.31
CA PRO A 97 17.13 -6.18 -9.00
C PRO A 97 16.46 -4.97 -8.35
N ASP A 98 15.25 -4.62 -8.75
CA ASP A 98 14.47 -3.53 -8.19
C ASP A 98 14.10 -3.80 -6.74
N ALA A 99 13.53 -4.96 -6.47
CA ALA A 99 13.22 -5.38 -5.11
C ALA A 99 14.47 -5.45 -4.23
N ALA A 100 15.59 -5.96 -4.77
CA ALA A 100 16.89 -6.00 -4.07
C ALA A 100 17.43 -4.58 -3.80
N GLY A 101 17.26 -3.63 -4.73
CA GLY A 101 17.63 -2.22 -4.55
C GLY A 101 16.88 -1.56 -3.40
N ILE A 102 15.57 -1.77 -3.32
CA ILE A 102 14.73 -1.30 -2.19
C ILE A 102 15.19 -1.92 -0.86
N LEU A 103 15.43 -3.23 -0.84
CA LEU A 103 15.95 -3.91 0.37
C LEU A 103 17.30 -3.35 0.81
N LYS A 104 18.22 -3.16 -0.12
CA LYS A 104 19.56 -2.61 0.13
C LYS A 104 19.47 -1.21 0.71
N PHE A 105 18.63 -0.35 0.13
CA PHE A 105 18.44 1.01 0.61
C PHE A 105 17.97 1.02 2.07
N PHE A 106 16.87 0.34 2.38
CA PHE A 106 16.32 0.35 3.72
C PHE A 106 17.19 -0.37 4.75
N SER A 107 17.96 -1.37 4.35
CA SER A 107 18.95 -2.03 5.23
C SER A 107 20.07 -1.07 5.66
N ALA A 108 20.52 -0.20 4.76
CA ALA A 108 21.62 0.72 5.01
C ALA A 108 21.16 2.03 5.71
N ALA A 109 20.01 2.56 5.35
CA ALA A 109 19.52 3.89 5.77
C ALA A 109 18.80 3.89 7.13
N SER A 110 18.43 2.74 7.65
CA SER A 110 17.44 2.59 8.70
C SER A 110 17.92 2.78 10.13
N SER A 111 19.21 2.79 10.38
CA SER A 111 19.77 2.82 11.76
C SER A 111 19.44 4.08 12.57
N SER A 112 19.04 5.18 11.92
CA SER A 112 18.68 6.44 12.58
C SER A 112 17.18 6.57 12.87
N LEU A 113 16.32 5.96 12.04
CA LEU A 113 14.87 6.09 12.15
C LEU A 113 14.20 4.91 12.86
N PHE A 114 14.75 3.70 12.69
CA PHE A 114 14.14 2.48 13.18
C PHE A 114 15.05 1.75 14.16
N ARG A 115 14.45 1.15 15.19
CA ARG A 115 15.18 0.28 16.12
C ARG A 115 15.75 -0.95 15.43
N THR A 116 15.02 -1.48 14.47
CA THR A 116 15.35 -2.71 13.72
C THR A 116 14.61 -2.69 12.40
N VAL A 117 15.23 -3.24 11.38
CA VAL A 117 14.57 -3.55 10.09
C VAL A 117 14.42 -5.06 9.99
N LYS A 118 13.17 -5.51 9.88
CA LYS A 118 12.82 -6.90 9.60
C LYS A 118 12.54 -7.04 8.12
N ILE A 119 13.42 -7.75 7.43
CA ILE A 119 13.37 -7.95 5.99
C ILE A 119 12.74 -9.31 5.69
N THR A 120 11.86 -9.32 4.71
CA THR A 120 11.35 -10.52 4.04
C THR A 120 11.53 -10.32 2.54
N GLU A 121 12.34 -11.17 1.93
CA GLU A 121 12.52 -11.20 0.48
C GLU A 121 11.78 -12.40 -0.11
N LEU A 122 11.09 -12.16 -1.21
CA LEU A 122 10.41 -13.19 -1.99
C LEU A 122 10.80 -13.01 -3.45
N PHE A 123 11.81 -13.76 -3.90
CA PHE A 123 12.34 -13.66 -5.25
C PHE A 123 12.03 -14.91 -6.06
N ASN A 124 11.68 -14.71 -7.33
CA ASN A 124 11.50 -15.76 -8.32
C ASN A 124 10.65 -16.93 -7.80
N ASN A 125 11.18 -18.15 -7.76
CA ASN A 125 10.49 -19.36 -7.29
C ASN A 125 10.06 -19.31 -5.82
N GLY A 126 10.62 -18.43 -5.01
CA GLY A 126 10.17 -18.16 -3.65
C GLY A 126 8.93 -17.25 -3.58
N ALA A 127 8.59 -16.57 -4.68
CA ALA A 127 7.45 -15.64 -4.74
C ALA A 127 6.18 -16.35 -5.23
N THR A 128 5.74 -17.37 -4.50
CA THR A 128 4.48 -18.08 -4.75
C THR A 128 3.30 -17.36 -4.09
N LYS A 129 2.08 -17.62 -4.56
CA LYS A 129 0.84 -17.10 -3.93
C LYS A 129 0.80 -17.43 -2.44
N THR A 130 1.07 -18.69 -2.09
CA THR A 130 1.03 -19.17 -0.71
C THR A 130 2.03 -18.43 0.17
N GLU A 131 3.29 -18.32 -0.26
CA GLU A 131 4.32 -17.62 0.52
C GLU A 131 3.99 -16.14 0.70
N LEU A 132 3.58 -15.47 -0.38
CA LEU A 132 3.27 -14.05 -0.33
C LEU A 132 2.09 -13.76 0.60
N LEU A 133 0.99 -14.52 0.49
CA LEU A 133 -0.16 -14.38 1.39
C LEU A 133 0.23 -14.67 2.85
N THR A 134 1.05 -15.71 3.10
CA THR A 134 1.53 -16.06 4.44
C THR A 134 2.37 -14.93 5.05
N LYS A 135 3.29 -14.33 4.28
CA LYS A 135 4.11 -13.21 4.78
C LYS A 135 3.26 -11.96 5.04
N LEU A 136 2.32 -11.64 4.17
CA LEU A 136 1.38 -10.53 4.41
C LEU A 136 0.52 -10.77 5.65
N GLN A 137 0.02 -11.99 5.87
CA GLN A 137 -0.74 -12.34 7.07
C GLN A 137 0.07 -12.17 8.36
N SER A 138 1.37 -12.45 8.32
CA SER A 138 2.25 -12.29 9.49
C SER A 138 2.32 -10.85 10.00
N LEU A 139 2.06 -9.86 9.14
CA LEU A 139 2.05 -8.44 9.49
C LEU A 139 0.87 -8.04 10.39
N LYS A 140 -0.12 -8.90 10.57
CA LYS A 140 -1.24 -8.67 11.51
C LYS A 140 -0.77 -8.46 12.95
N GLY A 141 0.35 -9.09 13.33
CA GLY A 141 0.95 -8.98 14.66
C GLY A 141 1.85 -7.76 14.88
N THR A 142 1.98 -6.85 13.90
CA THR A 142 2.80 -5.65 14.04
C THR A 142 2.21 -4.67 15.05
N ALA A 143 3.08 -3.94 15.76
CA ALA A 143 2.64 -2.93 16.72
C ALA A 143 2.12 -1.67 16.00
N PRO A 144 1.18 -0.92 16.60
CA PRO A 144 0.64 0.29 15.97
C PRO A 144 1.69 1.36 15.63
N GLU A 145 2.76 1.44 16.40
CA GLU A 145 3.90 2.34 16.20
C GLU A 145 4.84 1.92 15.07
N ASP A 146 4.82 0.64 14.67
CA ASP A 146 5.71 0.11 13.62
C ASP A 146 5.39 0.70 12.24
N VAL A 147 6.35 0.56 11.35
CA VAL A 147 6.22 0.91 9.93
C VAL A 147 6.23 -0.37 9.11
N VAL A 148 5.32 -0.45 8.15
CA VAL A 148 5.25 -1.57 7.19
C VAL A 148 5.41 -1.01 5.79
N ILE A 149 6.35 -1.56 5.04
CA ILE A 149 6.53 -1.30 3.61
C ILE A 149 6.39 -2.62 2.87
N VAL A 150 5.52 -2.64 1.88
CA VAL A 150 5.37 -3.77 0.95
C VAL A 150 5.70 -3.28 -0.44
N TYR A 151 6.71 -3.89 -1.06
CA TYR A 151 7.12 -3.63 -2.43
C TYR A 151 6.84 -4.85 -3.29
N LEU A 152 6.13 -4.66 -4.40
CA LEU A 152 5.76 -5.72 -5.35
C LEU A 152 6.26 -5.34 -6.74
N ALA A 153 7.18 -6.13 -7.31
CA ALA A 153 7.65 -5.99 -8.69
C ALA A 153 7.47 -7.30 -9.47
N GLY A 154 6.84 -7.21 -10.63
CA GLY A 154 6.52 -8.35 -11.47
C GLY A 154 5.39 -8.08 -12.44
N HIS A 155 4.73 -9.13 -12.93
CA HIS A 155 3.57 -8.97 -13.77
C HIS A 155 2.29 -8.74 -12.99
N GLY A 156 1.42 -7.93 -13.59
CA GLY A 156 0.04 -7.76 -13.17
C GLY A 156 -0.89 -7.93 -14.36
N GLU A 157 -2.08 -8.48 -14.14
CA GLU A 157 -3.07 -8.68 -15.20
C GLU A 157 -4.48 -8.41 -14.67
N SER A 158 -5.35 -7.96 -15.57
CA SER A 158 -6.75 -7.68 -15.24
C SER A 158 -7.67 -8.77 -15.83
N VAL A 159 -8.58 -9.28 -15.02
CA VAL A 159 -9.62 -10.22 -15.44
C VAL A 159 -10.98 -9.63 -15.12
N GLY A 160 -11.64 -9.10 -16.13
CA GLY A 160 -12.84 -8.30 -15.94
C GLY A 160 -12.53 -6.99 -15.22
N ALA A 161 -13.18 -6.77 -14.07
CA ALA A 161 -12.94 -5.59 -13.22
C ALA A 161 -11.90 -5.83 -12.12
N ASP A 162 -11.34 -7.02 -12.02
CA ASP A 162 -10.40 -7.39 -10.97
C ASP A 162 -8.97 -7.41 -11.52
N TRP A 163 -8.05 -6.86 -10.73
CA TRP A 163 -6.62 -6.93 -11.01
C TRP A 163 -5.95 -7.99 -10.13
N TYR A 164 -4.94 -8.64 -10.68
CA TYR A 164 -4.17 -9.69 -10.04
C TYR A 164 -2.68 -9.44 -10.18
N PHE A 165 -1.93 -9.54 -9.10
CA PHE A 165 -0.49 -9.74 -9.15
C PHE A 165 -0.23 -11.20 -9.53
N LEU A 166 0.71 -11.43 -10.46
CA LEU A 166 1.01 -12.78 -10.97
C LEU A 166 2.23 -13.36 -10.24
N PRO A 167 2.06 -14.36 -9.36
CA PRO A 167 3.17 -15.07 -8.75
C PRO A 167 3.92 -15.95 -9.73
N HIS A 168 5.08 -16.46 -9.28
CA HIS A 168 5.99 -17.29 -10.08
C HIS A 168 5.33 -18.48 -10.78
N GLU A 169 4.34 -19.11 -10.16
CA GLU A 169 3.67 -20.33 -10.65
C GLU A 169 2.61 -20.08 -11.73
N VAL A 170 2.35 -18.85 -12.14
CA VAL A 170 1.46 -18.57 -13.27
C VAL A 170 2.16 -18.93 -14.57
N VAL A 171 1.49 -19.74 -15.41
CA VAL A 171 2.02 -20.27 -16.69
C VAL A 171 1.28 -19.68 -17.89
N TYR A 172 -0.03 -19.53 -17.79
CA TYR A 172 -0.90 -19.09 -18.89
C TYR A 172 -1.68 -17.83 -18.50
N PRO A 173 -1.06 -16.64 -18.56
CA PRO A 173 -1.71 -15.37 -18.16
C PRO A 173 -2.86 -14.98 -19.10
N GLU A 174 -2.95 -15.56 -20.29
CA GLU A 174 -4.07 -15.39 -21.22
C GLU A 174 -5.32 -16.17 -20.80
N ARG A 175 -5.23 -17.06 -19.79
CA ARG A 175 -6.35 -17.85 -19.26
C ARG A 175 -6.91 -17.22 -17.99
N PRO A 176 -8.11 -16.62 -18.05
CA PRO A 176 -8.71 -15.98 -16.88
C PRO A 176 -8.88 -16.90 -15.67
N GLU A 177 -9.13 -18.19 -15.90
CA GLU A 177 -9.32 -19.19 -14.84
C GLU A 177 -8.02 -19.41 -14.05
N GLU A 178 -6.89 -19.50 -14.76
CA GLU A 178 -5.59 -19.67 -14.12
C GLU A 178 -5.20 -18.43 -13.30
N ILE A 179 -5.45 -17.24 -13.85
CA ILE A 179 -5.21 -15.98 -13.12
C ILE A 179 -6.04 -15.93 -11.85
N ARG A 180 -7.35 -16.28 -11.90
CA ARG A 180 -8.21 -16.32 -10.71
C ARG A 180 -7.73 -17.33 -9.66
N GLN A 181 -7.19 -18.45 -10.10
CA GLN A 181 -6.73 -19.52 -9.21
C GLN A 181 -5.37 -19.21 -8.61
N LYS A 182 -4.39 -18.83 -9.42
CA LYS A 182 -2.99 -18.67 -9.03
C LYS A 182 -2.59 -17.23 -8.74
N GLY A 183 -3.22 -16.25 -9.38
CA GLY A 183 -2.98 -14.84 -9.15
C GLY A 183 -3.42 -14.39 -7.77
N ILE A 184 -2.84 -13.32 -7.27
CA ILE A 184 -3.24 -12.67 -6.02
C ILE A 184 -4.07 -11.46 -6.39
N SER A 185 -5.36 -11.53 -6.08
CA SER A 185 -6.29 -10.44 -6.40
C SER A 185 -6.01 -9.20 -5.56
N SER A 186 -6.31 -8.05 -6.12
CA SER A 186 -6.29 -6.78 -5.39
C SER A 186 -7.19 -6.80 -4.16
N GLN A 187 -8.29 -7.57 -4.18
CA GLN A 187 -9.15 -7.74 -3.01
C GLN A 187 -8.45 -8.55 -1.90
N GLU A 188 -7.71 -9.64 -2.23
CA GLU A 188 -6.90 -10.40 -1.25
C GLU A 188 -5.82 -9.51 -0.63
N ILE A 189 -5.10 -8.71 -1.45
CA ILE A 189 -4.10 -7.75 -0.96
C ILE A 189 -4.76 -6.75 -0.02
N LYS A 190 -5.88 -6.16 -0.42
CA LYS A 190 -6.63 -5.20 0.39
C LYS A 190 -7.02 -5.78 1.74
N ASP A 191 -7.62 -6.97 1.76
CA ASP A 191 -8.10 -7.60 2.99
C ASP A 191 -6.95 -7.88 3.96
N LEU A 192 -5.77 -8.26 3.45
CA LEU A 192 -4.58 -8.46 4.27
C LEU A 192 -3.99 -7.14 4.78
N VAL A 193 -3.87 -6.14 3.91
CA VAL A 193 -3.38 -4.80 4.29
C VAL A 193 -4.27 -4.16 5.36
N MET A 194 -5.59 -4.39 5.31
CA MET A 194 -6.52 -3.94 6.35
C MET A 194 -6.27 -4.57 7.72
N GLN A 195 -5.73 -5.79 7.75
CA GLN A 195 -5.45 -6.53 8.98
C GLN A 195 -4.09 -6.19 9.61
N ILE A 196 -3.21 -5.47 8.91
CA ILE A 196 -1.90 -5.05 9.44
C ILE A 196 -2.11 -4.24 10.73
N GLY A 197 -1.38 -4.60 11.80
CA GLY A 197 -1.47 -3.92 13.09
C GLY A 197 -0.90 -2.50 13.09
N ALA A 198 0.19 -2.29 12.35
CA ALA A 198 0.87 -0.99 12.21
C ALA A 198 -0.06 0.08 11.61
N LYS A 199 0.12 1.35 12.05
CA LYS A 199 -0.65 2.50 11.54
C LYS A 199 0.03 3.22 10.39
N LYS A 200 1.27 2.89 10.10
CA LYS A 200 2.12 3.45 9.08
C LYS A 200 2.40 2.38 8.04
N VAL A 201 1.66 2.41 6.94
CA VAL A 201 1.74 1.39 5.88
C VAL A 201 1.95 2.06 4.54
N LEU A 202 2.98 1.61 3.81
CA LEU A 202 3.28 2.03 2.45
C LEU A 202 3.28 0.80 1.54
N LEU A 203 2.46 0.83 0.49
CA LEU A 203 2.42 -0.16 -0.57
C LEU A 203 3.01 0.43 -1.85
N LEU A 204 4.07 -0.16 -2.35
CA LEU A 204 4.76 0.20 -3.59
C LEU A 204 4.52 -0.91 -4.62
N MET A 205 3.99 -0.55 -5.78
CA MET A 205 3.60 -1.55 -6.79
C MET A 205 4.24 -1.21 -8.14
N ASP A 206 5.26 -1.96 -8.52
CA ASP A 206 5.91 -1.91 -9.83
C ASP A 206 5.47 -3.11 -10.68
N ALA A 207 4.23 -3.09 -11.11
CA ALA A 207 3.65 -4.16 -11.92
C ALA A 207 2.82 -3.57 -13.05
N CYS A 208 2.84 -4.22 -14.21
CA CYS A 208 2.06 -3.81 -15.37
C CYS A 208 0.57 -3.70 -15.04
N LYS A 209 -0.12 -2.74 -15.64
CA LYS A 209 -1.55 -2.52 -15.40
C LYS A 209 -1.91 -2.34 -13.92
N SER A 210 -0.94 -1.97 -13.07
CA SER A 210 -1.20 -1.74 -11.64
C SER A 210 -2.17 -0.59 -11.39
N GLY A 211 -2.34 0.30 -12.35
CA GLY A 211 -3.44 1.26 -12.37
C GLY A 211 -4.83 0.62 -12.33
N PHE A 212 -5.02 -0.58 -12.90
CA PHE A 212 -6.26 -1.36 -12.77
C PHE A 212 -6.37 -2.08 -11.42
N ALA A 213 -5.26 -2.34 -10.72
CA ALA A 213 -5.32 -2.85 -9.34
C ALA A 213 -6.18 -1.95 -8.48
N LEU A 214 -6.19 -0.71 -8.79
CA LEU A 214 -6.84 0.36 -8.06
C LEU A 214 -8.32 0.48 -8.39
N GLN A 215 -8.75 0.05 -9.60
CA GLN A 215 -10.18 -0.06 -9.94
C GLN A 215 -10.88 -1.16 -9.14
N ALA A 216 -10.18 -2.25 -8.85
CA ALA A 216 -10.72 -3.35 -8.05
C ALA A 216 -10.91 -2.98 -6.58
N PHE A 217 -10.22 -1.95 -6.10
CA PHE A 217 -10.44 -1.40 -4.76
C PHE A 217 -11.66 -0.48 -4.70
N SER A 218 -12.29 -0.14 -5.84
CA SER A 218 -13.54 0.63 -5.87
C SER A 218 -14.76 -0.28 -5.90
N ALA A 219 -15.82 0.20 -5.29
CA ALA A 219 -17.15 -0.35 -5.56
C ALA A 219 -17.48 -0.12 -7.04
N ARG A 220 -18.05 -1.13 -7.69
CA ARG A 220 -18.41 -1.15 -9.11
C ARG A 220 -18.88 0.21 -9.64
N GLY A 221 -18.18 0.71 -10.66
CA GLY A 221 -18.64 1.84 -11.46
C GLY A 221 -18.12 3.23 -11.05
N VAL A 222 -17.05 3.33 -10.26
CA VAL A 222 -16.45 4.61 -9.85
C VAL A 222 -15.02 4.70 -10.40
N ASP A 223 -14.66 5.91 -10.87
CA ASP A 223 -13.38 6.25 -11.47
C ASP A 223 -12.17 5.76 -10.63
N GLU A 224 -11.11 5.32 -11.30
CA GLU A 224 -9.86 4.76 -10.73
C GLU A 224 -9.33 5.57 -9.53
N ARG A 225 -9.36 6.90 -9.63
CA ARG A 225 -8.93 7.79 -8.55
C ARG A 225 -9.82 7.72 -7.29
N GLN A 226 -11.12 7.51 -7.48
CA GLN A 226 -12.03 7.39 -6.33
C GLN A 226 -11.87 6.06 -5.60
N ALA A 227 -11.44 5.03 -6.31
CA ALA A 227 -11.17 3.72 -5.77
C ALA A 227 -10.00 3.71 -4.80
N LEU A 228 -8.89 4.31 -5.23
CA LEU A 228 -7.72 4.55 -4.39
C LEU A 228 -8.09 5.35 -3.16
N ALA A 229 -8.81 6.45 -3.38
CA ALA A 229 -9.25 7.31 -2.31
C ALA A 229 -10.09 6.56 -1.26
N GLN A 230 -10.94 5.61 -1.69
CA GLN A 230 -11.73 4.80 -0.77
C GLN A 230 -10.88 3.77 0.00
N LEU A 231 -9.91 3.12 -0.66
CA LEU A 231 -8.99 2.21 0.01
C LEU A 231 -8.16 2.94 1.07
N ALA A 232 -7.53 4.02 0.67
CA ALA A 232 -6.69 4.80 1.57
C ALA A 232 -7.51 5.44 2.70
N ARG A 233 -8.73 5.97 2.42
CA ARG A 233 -9.66 6.48 3.45
C ARG A 233 -10.08 5.41 4.47
N ALA A 234 -10.26 4.18 3.99
CA ALA A 234 -10.69 3.10 4.89
C ALA A 234 -9.55 2.59 5.78
N ASN A 235 -8.27 2.77 5.38
CA ASN A 235 -7.18 2.00 5.96
C ASN A 235 -5.98 2.80 6.46
N GLY A 236 -5.89 4.11 6.16
CA GLY A 236 -4.70 4.90 6.51
C GLY A 236 -3.43 4.33 5.85
N VAL A 237 -3.55 3.92 4.58
CA VAL A 237 -2.46 3.32 3.80
C VAL A 237 -2.03 4.30 2.73
N HIS A 238 -0.74 4.40 2.50
CA HIS A 238 -0.18 5.10 1.34
C HIS A 238 0.10 4.07 0.24
N ILE A 239 -0.28 4.41 -0.99
CA ILE A 239 -0.07 3.54 -2.15
C ILE A 239 0.59 4.37 -3.24
N ILE A 240 1.67 3.85 -3.82
CA ILE A 240 2.31 4.38 -5.01
C ILE A 240 2.43 3.23 -6.01
N ALA A 241 1.81 3.38 -7.16
CA ALA A 241 1.81 2.37 -8.20
C ALA A 241 2.33 2.93 -9.52
N ALA A 242 3.15 2.17 -10.21
CA ALA A 242 3.53 2.47 -11.58
C ALA A 242 2.32 2.20 -12.49
N SER A 243 1.79 3.23 -13.16
CA SER A 243 0.70 3.05 -14.13
C SER A 243 1.25 3.00 -15.54
N THR A 244 1.09 1.86 -16.21
CA THR A 244 1.30 1.74 -17.66
C THR A 244 0.08 1.04 -18.26
N LYS A 245 -0.57 1.68 -19.23
CA LYS A 245 -1.79 1.13 -19.83
C LYS A 245 -1.53 -0.11 -20.70
N ASP A 246 -0.38 -0.23 -21.36
CA ASP A 246 -0.19 -1.27 -22.39
C ASP A 246 1.25 -1.78 -22.58
N GLN A 247 2.19 -1.47 -21.70
CA GLN A 247 3.58 -1.92 -21.89
C GLN A 247 4.14 -2.60 -20.65
N PHE A 248 4.89 -3.68 -20.87
CA PHE A 248 5.82 -4.23 -19.90
C PHE A 248 6.58 -3.08 -19.23
N ALA A 249 6.73 -3.14 -17.91
CA ALA A 249 7.53 -2.16 -17.18
C ALA A 249 8.83 -1.99 -17.95
N SER A 250 8.99 -0.82 -18.62
CA SER A 250 10.04 -0.68 -19.60
C SER A 250 11.37 -0.65 -18.88
N GLU A 251 12.12 -1.68 -19.10
CA GLU A 251 13.44 -1.92 -18.54
C GLU A 251 14.44 -0.99 -19.24
N VAL A 252 15.17 -0.21 -18.47
CA VAL A 252 16.23 0.66 -18.97
C VAL A 252 17.55 0.15 -18.42
N GLN A 253 18.30 -0.57 -19.25
CA GLN A 253 19.59 -1.17 -18.85
C GLN A 253 20.57 -0.13 -18.28
N GLU A 254 20.56 1.09 -18.80
CA GLU A 254 21.43 2.18 -18.36
C GLU A 254 21.18 2.61 -16.91
N LEU A 255 19.97 2.42 -16.39
CA LEU A 255 19.59 2.75 -15.00
C LEU A 255 19.86 1.61 -14.02
N GLY A 256 20.05 0.38 -14.51
CA GLY A 256 20.16 -0.83 -13.68
C GLY A 256 18.89 -1.20 -12.92
N HIS A 257 17.81 -0.47 -13.16
CA HIS A 257 16.50 -0.59 -12.54
C HIS A 257 15.37 -0.23 -13.52
N GLY A 258 14.15 -0.67 -13.22
CA GLY A 258 12.96 -0.07 -13.81
C GLY A 258 12.87 1.43 -13.48
N VAL A 259 12.32 2.24 -14.40
CA VAL A 259 12.29 3.70 -14.22
C VAL A 259 11.54 4.11 -12.94
N PHE A 260 10.47 3.40 -12.61
CA PHE A 260 9.71 3.65 -11.39
C PHE A 260 10.57 3.43 -10.13
N THR A 261 11.22 2.27 -10.03
CA THR A 261 12.09 1.95 -8.89
C THR A 261 13.31 2.85 -8.82
N TYR A 262 13.92 3.18 -9.97
CA TYR A 262 14.98 4.17 -10.00
C TYR A 262 14.51 5.51 -9.42
N THR A 263 13.32 5.98 -9.81
CA THR A 263 12.75 7.23 -9.29
C THR A 263 12.50 7.17 -7.77
N LEU A 264 11.99 6.03 -7.27
CA LEU A 264 11.81 5.81 -5.83
C LEU A 264 13.15 5.91 -5.09
N LEU A 265 14.19 5.24 -5.60
CA LEU A 265 15.52 5.23 -4.97
C LEU A 265 16.18 6.61 -5.04
N GLU A 266 16.07 7.36 -6.16
CA GLU A 266 16.54 8.74 -6.30
C GLU A 266 15.87 9.64 -5.23
N GLY A 267 14.57 9.53 -5.06
CA GLY A 267 13.82 10.26 -4.03
C GLY A 267 14.24 9.91 -2.62
N LEU A 268 14.32 8.62 -2.30
CA LEU A 268 14.72 8.11 -0.99
C LEU A 268 16.16 8.48 -0.62
N GLN A 269 17.05 8.65 -1.61
CA GLN A 269 18.44 9.11 -1.40
C GLN A 269 18.54 10.61 -1.10
N GLY A 270 17.41 11.31 -1.01
CA GLY A 270 17.35 12.69 -0.57
C GLY A 270 16.83 13.69 -1.59
N GLN A 271 16.61 13.28 -2.84
CA GLN A 271 16.06 14.19 -3.84
C GLN A 271 14.60 14.55 -3.57
N ALA A 272 13.90 13.72 -2.78
CA ALA A 272 12.53 13.99 -2.37
C ALA A 272 12.43 14.87 -1.10
N ASP A 273 13.54 15.16 -0.41
CA ASP A 273 13.55 16.10 0.73
C ASP A 273 13.10 17.50 0.26
N GLY A 274 11.88 17.84 0.62
CA GLY A 274 11.13 18.97 0.07
C GLY A 274 11.45 20.30 0.76
N SER A 275 10.43 21.12 0.94
CA SER A 275 10.56 22.41 1.63
C SER A 275 9.70 22.41 2.89
N PRO A 276 10.29 22.69 4.08
CA PRO A 276 11.72 22.93 4.31
C PRO A 276 12.56 21.66 4.17
N LYS A 277 13.79 21.80 3.67
CA LYS A 277 14.76 20.70 3.68
C LYS A 277 15.22 20.45 5.12
N ASP A 278 14.70 19.38 5.72
CA ASP A 278 14.97 19.03 7.11
C ASP A 278 15.86 17.78 7.28
N GLY A 279 16.32 17.22 6.16
CA GLY A 279 17.13 16.01 6.14
C GLY A 279 16.33 14.73 6.32
N ILE A 280 15.00 14.77 6.19
CA ILE A 280 14.12 13.63 6.32
C ILE A 280 13.25 13.54 5.07
N VAL A 281 13.19 12.37 4.47
CA VAL A 281 12.21 12.07 3.40
C VAL A 281 11.01 11.37 4.01
N THR A 282 9.87 12.01 3.91
CA THR A 282 8.58 11.43 4.33
C THR A 282 7.88 10.73 3.18
N VAL A 283 6.80 9.98 3.49
CA VAL A 283 5.99 9.33 2.45
C VAL A 283 5.38 10.35 1.48
N ARG A 284 4.87 11.48 2.00
CA ARG A 284 4.24 12.51 1.16
C ARG A 284 5.23 13.21 0.25
N GLU A 285 6.44 13.47 0.74
CA GLU A 285 7.51 14.04 -0.06
C GLU A 285 7.96 13.09 -1.16
N LEU A 286 8.17 11.80 -0.81
CA LEU A 286 8.48 10.78 -1.82
C LEU A 286 7.39 10.70 -2.90
N LEU A 287 6.13 10.74 -2.48
CA LEU A 287 4.99 10.68 -3.38
C LEU A 287 4.96 11.87 -4.33
N ALA A 288 5.10 13.10 -3.82
CA ALA A 288 5.16 14.31 -4.63
C ALA A 288 6.36 14.30 -5.60
N PHE A 289 7.51 13.82 -5.13
CA PHE A 289 8.70 13.67 -5.97
C PHE A 289 8.46 12.68 -7.11
N VAL A 290 7.91 11.51 -6.84
CA VAL A 290 7.63 10.47 -7.85
C VAL A 290 6.60 10.97 -8.87
N GLU A 291 5.55 11.67 -8.44
CA GLU A 291 4.54 12.27 -9.33
C GLU A 291 5.15 13.27 -10.32
N ALA A 292 6.12 14.05 -9.88
CA ALA A 292 6.80 15.03 -10.73
C ALA A 292 7.89 14.37 -11.61
N ARG A 293 8.71 13.52 -11.01
CA ARG A 293 9.96 13.04 -11.60
C ARG A 293 9.77 11.87 -12.57
N LEU A 294 8.88 10.93 -12.26
CA LEU A 294 8.66 9.74 -13.09
C LEU A 294 8.27 10.07 -14.55
N PRO A 295 7.35 11.03 -14.82
CA PRO A 295 7.01 11.39 -16.20
C PRO A 295 8.17 11.98 -16.99
N GLU A 296 9.08 12.70 -16.32
CA GLU A 296 10.28 13.27 -16.95
C GLU A 296 11.28 12.18 -17.33
N LEU A 297 11.60 11.30 -16.37
CA LEU A 297 12.54 10.22 -16.59
C LEU A 297 12.03 9.22 -17.62
N SER A 298 10.76 8.85 -17.55
CA SER A 298 10.18 7.92 -18.51
C SER A 298 10.19 8.50 -19.93
N LEU A 299 9.89 9.79 -20.12
CA LEU A 299 10.00 10.41 -21.42
C LEU A 299 11.43 10.42 -21.96
N LYS A 300 12.41 10.65 -21.07
CA LYS A 300 13.84 10.66 -21.45
C LYS A 300 14.33 9.30 -21.94
N PHE A 301 13.90 8.22 -21.30
CA PHE A 301 14.43 6.88 -21.57
C PHE A 301 13.50 5.97 -22.39
N LYS A 302 12.22 6.33 -22.54
CA LYS A 302 11.20 5.45 -23.14
C LYS A 302 10.37 6.07 -24.25
N THR A 303 10.60 7.34 -24.60
CA THR A 303 9.78 8.08 -25.57
C THR A 303 8.32 8.34 -25.15
N GLU A 304 7.84 7.71 -24.08
CA GLU A 304 6.49 7.89 -23.53
C GLU A 304 6.53 8.23 -22.05
N ARG A 305 5.59 9.08 -21.62
CA ARG A 305 5.47 9.48 -20.22
C ARG A 305 4.72 8.43 -19.43
N GLN A 306 5.34 7.92 -18.38
CA GLN A 306 4.72 7.09 -17.37
C GLN A 306 4.25 7.98 -16.21
N TYR A 307 2.98 7.90 -15.87
CA TYR A 307 2.43 8.63 -14.73
C TYR A 307 2.19 7.64 -13.58
N PRO A 308 2.67 7.94 -12.37
CA PRO A 308 2.32 7.10 -11.24
C PRO A 308 0.86 7.32 -10.86
N VAL A 309 0.26 6.31 -10.28
CA VAL A 309 -0.99 6.48 -9.54
C VAL A 309 -0.66 6.39 -8.07
N ALA A 310 -0.99 7.45 -7.35
CA ALA A 310 -0.65 7.55 -5.96
C ALA A 310 -1.85 7.99 -5.13
N GLU A 311 -1.97 7.45 -3.95
CA GLU A 311 -2.98 7.84 -2.96
C GLU A 311 -2.35 7.85 -1.58
N SER A 312 -2.52 8.96 -0.88
CA SER A 312 -1.97 9.16 0.45
C SER A 312 -3.10 9.53 1.41
N ARG A 313 -3.51 8.57 2.22
CA ARG A 313 -4.52 8.75 3.27
C ARG A 313 -4.04 8.12 4.56
N GLY A 314 -3.61 8.92 5.48
CA GLY A 314 -3.07 8.46 6.74
C GLY A 314 -2.05 9.44 7.30
N MET A 315 -1.44 9.06 8.42
CA MET A 315 -0.34 9.81 9.00
C MET A 315 0.85 9.78 8.04
N ASP A 316 1.40 10.95 7.78
CA ASP A 316 2.72 11.03 7.17
C ASP A 316 3.78 10.49 8.13
N PHE A 317 4.81 9.86 7.61
CA PHE A 317 5.88 9.29 8.42
C PHE A 317 7.21 9.26 7.68
N PRO A 318 8.34 9.35 8.41
CA PRO A 318 9.66 9.32 7.81
C PRO A 318 9.97 7.95 7.21
N LEU A 319 10.61 7.97 6.03
CA LEU A 319 11.12 6.81 5.30
C LEU A 319 12.64 6.76 5.31
N ALA A 320 13.28 7.92 5.19
CA ALA A 320 14.73 8.03 5.15
C ALA A 320 15.20 9.28 5.92
N ALA A 321 16.38 9.17 6.53
CA ALA A 321 17.14 10.31 7.03
C ALA A 321 18.39 10.48 6.18
N ILE A 322 18.59 11.68 5.68
CA ILE A 322 19.71 12.03 4.81
C ILE A 322 20.88 12.39 5.73
N LYS A 323 22.04 11.81 5.47
CA LYS A 323 23.26 12.06 6.23
C LYS A 323 24.03 13.26 5.67
#